data_dcf11e7c6a9af7846756f06f20c98043
#
_entry.id   dcf11e7c6a9af7846756f06f20c98043
#
_cell.length_a   1.000
_cell.length_b   1.000
_cell.length_c   1.000
_cell.angle_alpha   90.00
_cell.angle_beta   90.00
_cell.angle_gamma   90.00
#
_symmetry.space_group_name_H-M   'P 1'
#
loop_
_entity.id
_entity.type
_entity.pdbx_description
1 polymer ?
#
loop_
_entity_poly.entity_id
_entity_poly.type
_entity_poly.pdbx_seq_one_letter_code
_entity_poly.pdbx_strand_id
1 'polypeptide(L)'
;MTETKKKFNPKEGSFLESFKYIDLLGQLVSRDLKLKYRRSFLGYLWSILNPLLIMIVMTVVFSTMFGMKLPNFAIYLLCGRTIFEFINVSTGKALGAITDNAVLLKKTYVSKFMFPLAKITSSMVDFVFSMGALVIVMLFLSIVEQKCLFSFYNLLFPIVVVQAYVFSLGLGFLLAELHVFFRDIRYIYNAITVAWMYLSAIFYDANMLNAMPWVKFIVEYCNPAYIYIKQFRDLLWMGSNGLEFVYHTRLFAVNVLLGSAYALVMFVIGVFFFKRKQDKFILYI
;
A
#
# COMPACT_ATOMS: atom_id res chain seq x y z
N MET A 1 -18.88 -6.90 -47.12
CA MET A 1 -18.18 -6.52 -45.86
C MET A 1 -18.50 -7.56 -44.83
N THR A 2 -17.68 -8.56 -44.72
CA THR A 2 -17.84 -9.70 -43.79
C THR A 2 -17.19 -9.32 -42.45
N GLU A 3 -18.02 -8.93 -41.46
CA GLU A 3 -17.59 -8.81 -40.08
C GLU A 3 -17.19 -10.20 -39.57
N THR A 4 -15.90 -10.45 -39.50
CA THR A 4 -15.32 -11.57 -38.78
C THR A 4 -15.64 -11.40 -37.28
N LYS A 5 -16.73 -12.01 -36.81
CA LYS A 5 -16.99 -12.25 -35.38
C LYS A 5 -15.79 -13.00 -34.82
N LYS A 6 -14.87 -12.28 -34.19
CA LYS A 6 -13.75 -12.87 -33.44
C LYS A 6 -14.34 -13.81 -32.38
N LYS A 7 -14.18 -15.12 -32.56
CA LYS A 7 -14.62 -16.13 -31.58
C LYS A 7 -14.00 -15.80 -30.23
N PHE A 8 -14.85 -15.67 -29.21
CA PHE A 8 -14.46 -15.51 -27.81
C PHE A 8 -13.48 -16.62 -27.44
N ASN A 9 -12.24 -16.26 -27.22
CA ASN A 9 -11.20 -17.19 -26.78
C ASN A 9 -11.20 -17.12 -25.24
N PRO A 10 -11.56 -18.19 -24.50
CA PRO A 10 -11.65 -18.18 -23.03
C PRO A 10 -10.30 -17.91 -22.33
N LYS A 11 -9.20 -17.85 -23.09
CA LYS A 11 -7.87 -17.43 -22.58
C LYS A 11 -7.70 -15.89 -22.53
N GLU A 12 -8.53 -15.10 -23.20
CA GLU A 12 -8.42 -13.64 -23.30
C GLU A 12 -8.77 -12.83 -22.02
N GLY A 13 -8.93 -13.49 -20.89
CA GLY A 13 -9.22 -12.86 -19.58
C GLY A 13 -8.23 -13.22 -18.48
N SER A 14 -7.03 -13.73 -18.83
CA SER A 14 -6.03 -14.10 -17.83
C SER A 14 -5.23 -12.89 -17.34
N PHE A 15 -4.88 -12.85 -16.06
CA PHE A 15 -3.96 -11.85 -15.51
C PHE A 15 -2.63 -11.80 -16.28
N LEU A 16 -2.12 -12.96 -16.72
CA LEU A 16 -0.90 -13.04 -17.52
C LEU A 16 -0.99 -12.36 -18.90
N GLU A 17 -2.18 -12.30 -19.49
CA GLU A 17 -2.38 -11.57 -20.74
C GLU A 17 -2.34 -10.05 -20.57
N SER A 18 -2.53 -9.56 -19.36
CA SER A 18 -2.39 -8.13 -19.06
C SER A 18 -0.99 -7.62 -19.37
N PHE A 19 0.03 -8.47 -19.29
CA PHE A 19 1.41 -8.09 -19.66
C PHE A 19 1.59 -7.75 -21.14
N LYS A 20 0.69 -8.20 -22.03
CA LYS A 20 0.69 -7.79 -23.44
C LYS A 20 0.33 -6.31 -23.63
N TYR A 21 -0.26 -5.69 -22.58
CA TYR A 21 -0.75 -4.31 -22.60
C TYR A 21 0.11 -3.39 -21.72
N ILE A 22 1.42 -3.66 -21.57
CA ILE A 22 2.34 -2.85 -20.75
C ILE A 22 2.35 -1.39 -21.18
N ASP A 23 2.31 -1.12 -22.49
CA ASP A 23 2.26 0.26 -23.01
C ASP A 23 0.99 0.98 -22.56
N LEU A 24 -0.15 0.28 -22.53
CA LEU A 24 -1.40 0.83 -21.99
C LEU A 24 -1.28 1.08 -20.49
N LEU A 25 -0.64 0.18 -19.72
CA LEU A 25 -0.37 0.39 -18.30
C LEU A 25 0.38 1.70 -18.08
N GLY A 26 1.47 1.92 -18.83
CA GLY A 26 2.26 3.14 -18.77
C GLY A 26 1.43 4.40 -19.07
N GLN A 27 0.57 4.34 -20.10
CA GLN A 27 -0.33 5.45 -20.44
C GLN A 27 -1.37 5.73 -19.35
N LEU A 28 -1.99 4.70 -18.76
CA LEU A 28 -2.96 4.85 -17.67
C LEU A 28 -2.31 5.44 -16.42
N VAL A 29 -1.13 4.94 -16.03
CA VAL A 29 -0.36 5.46 -14.88
C VAL A 29 0.03 6.92 -15.13
N SER A 30 0.57 7.24 -16.31
CA SER A 30 0.94 8.62 -16.66
C SER A 30 -0.27 9.57 -16.65
N ARG A 31 -1.41 9.12 -17.17
CA ARG A 31 -2.67 9.87 -17.13
C ARG A 31 -3.09 10.17 -15.69
N ASP A 32 -3.08 9.16 -14.84
CA ASP A 32 -3.52 9.30 -13.44
C ASP A 32 -2.62 10.26 -12.64
N LEU A 33 -1.30 10.20 -12.87
CA LEU A 33 -0.34 11.11 -12.26
C LEU A 33 -0.53 12.55 -12.75
N LYS A 34 -0.70 12.76 -14.05
CA LYS A 34 -0.95 14.08 -14.62
C LYS A 34 -2.25 14.70 -14.11
N LEU A 35 -3.32 13.90 -13.96
CA LEU A 35 -4.59 14.37 -13.44
C LEU A 35 -4.51 14.79 -11.98
N LYS A 36 -3.75 14.07 -11.15
CA LYS A 36 -3.61 14.34 -9.71
C LYS A 36 -3.04 15.73 -9.43
N TYR A 37 -2.06 16.17 -10.21
CA TYR A 37 -1.32 17.41 -9.98
C TYR A 37 -1.64 18.53 -10.98
N ARG A 38 -2.60 18.30 -11.87
CA ARG A 38 -3.05 19.29 -12.86
C ARG A 38 -3.62 20.51 -12.12
N ARG A 39 -3.10 21.69 -12.41
CA ARG A 39 -3.48 22.98 -11.80
C ARG A 39 -2.98 23.20 -10.37
N SER A 40 -2.06 22.38 -9.85
CA SER A 40 -1.46 22.65 -8.54
C SER A 40 -0.16 23.46 -8.69
N PHE A 41 0.00 24.52 -7.90
CA PHE A 41 1.21 25.36 -7.88
C PHE A 41 2.45 24.57 -7.44
N LEU A 42 2.33 23.75 -6.38
CA LEU A 42 3.41 22.93 -5.84
C LEU A 42 3.52 21.54 -6.54
N GLY A 43 2.52 21.16 -7.34
CA GLY A 43 2.54 19.92 -8.09
C GLY A 43 2.93 18.69 -7.26
N TYR A 44 3.95 17.97 -7.70
CA TYR A 44 4.46 16.76 -7.05
C TYR A 44 5.09 17.01 -5.67
N LEU A 45 5.50 18.24 -5.34
CA LEU A 45 6.03 18.58 -4.02
C LEU A 45 5.04 18.28 -2.88
N TRP A 46 3.74 18.35 -3.14
CA TRP A 46 2.71 17.96 -2.17
C TRP A 46 2.84 16.50 -1.71
N SER A 47 3.33 15.61 -2.57
CA SER A 47 3.53 14.21 -2.19
C SER A 47 4.63 14.02 -1.13
N ILE A 48 5.56 14.97 -1.02
CA ILE A 48 6.61 15.00 0.01
C ILE A 48 6.17 15.85 1.21
N LEU A 49 5.62 17.04 0.94
CA LEU A 49 5.24 17.98 2.00
C LEU A 49 4.11 17.43 2.89
N ASN A 50 3.11 16.78 2.32
CA ASN A 50 1.98 16.26 3.10
C ASN A 50 2.41 15.22 4.16
N PRO A 51 3.20 14.17 3.84
CA PRO A 51 3.76 13.28 4.87
C PRO A 51 4.57 14.00 5.93
N LEU A 52 5.39 15.01 5.55
CA LEU A 52 6.22 15.78 6.49
C LEU A 52 5.36 16.62 7.43
N LEU A 53 4.39 17.37 6.92
CA LEU A 53 3.50 18.18 7.74
C LEU A 53 2.72 17.34 8.76
N ILE A 54 2.16 16.22 8.31
CA ILE A 54 1.44 15.32 9.20
C ILE A 54 2.40 14.72 10.26
N MET A 55 3.61 14.34 9.86
CA MET A 55 4.63 13.85 10.79
C MET A 55 4.94 14.88 11.87
N ILE A 56 5.15 16.14 11.50
CA ILE A 56 5.43 17.22 12.47
C ILE A 56 4.29 17.33 13.47
N VAL A 57 3.05 17.46 12.98
CA VAL A 57 1.87 17.59 13.85
C VAL A 57 1.72 16.38 14.78
N MET A 58 1.81 15.17 14.22
CA MET A 58 1.63 13.93 15.01
C MET A 58 2.78 13.74 15.99
N THR A 59 4.02 14.06 15.62
CA THR A 59 5.17 13.97 16.55
C THR A 59 4.98 14.91 17.71
N VAL A 60 4.57 16.16 17.48
CA VAL A 60 4.28 17.11 18.54
C VAL A 60 3.15 16.61 19.45
N VAL A 61 2.03 16.15 18.88
CA VAL A 61 0.88 15.66 19.66
C VAL A 61 1.28 14.44 20.51
N PHE A 62 1.87 13.42 19.89
CA PHE A 62 2.16 12.17 20.62
C PHE A 62 3.35 12.29 21.57
N SER A 63 4.35 13.10 21.29
CA SER A 63 5.46 13.31 22.21
C SER A 63 5.09 14.22 23.40
N THR A 64 4.33 15.30 23.15
CA THR A 64 4.01 16.28 24.22
C THR A 64 2.77 15.91 25.00
N MET A 65 1.67 15.52 24.34
CA MET A 65 0.39 15.24 25.02
C MET A 65 0.31 13.81 25.57
N PHE A 66 0.84 12.82 24.83
CA PHE A 66 0.79 11.41 25.24
C PHE A 66 2.09 10.91 25.90
N GLY A 67 3.12 11.76 26.00
CA GLY A 67 4.38 11.43 26.68
C GLY A 67 5.11 10.23 26.08
N MET A 68 4.95 9.97 24.80
CA MET A 68 5.63 8.86 24.14
C MET A 68 7.14 9.13 24.06
N LYS A 69 7.92 8.26 24.73
CA LYS A 69 9.38 8.36 24.85
C LYS A 69 10.12 7.39 23.92
N LEU A 70 9.57 7.12 22.73
CA LEU A 70 10.28 6.29 21.76
C LEU A 70 11.40 7.11 21.09
N PRO A 71 12.63 6.57 21.00
CA PRO A 71 13.73 7.25 20.32
C PRO A 71 13.35 7.46 18.84
N ASN A 72 13.69 8.63 18.30
CA ASN A 72 13.40 8.97 16.90
C ASN A 72 11.94 8.69 16.47
N PHE A 73 10.99 9.12 17.33
CA PHE A 73 9.55 8.87 17.12
C PHE A 73 9.05 9.33 15.74
N ALA A 74 9.64 10.39 15.19
CA ALA A 74 9.32 10.86 13.84
C ALA A 74 9.57 9.79 12.76
N ILE A 75 10.69 9.08 12.82
CA ILE A 75 11.02 7.98 11.89
C ILE A 75 10.05 6.80 12.13
N TYR A 76 9.81 6.45 13.41
CA TYR A 76 8.87 5.40 13.78
C TYR A 76 7.48 5.62 13.18
N LEU A 77 6.97 6.85 13.31
CA LEU A 77 5.67 7.25 12.81
C LEU A 77 5.62 7.23 11.27
N LEU A 78 6.64 7.83 10.62
CA LEU A 78 6.71 7.86 9.15
C LEU A 78 6.79 6.46 8.55
N CYS A 79 7.59 5.55 9.12
CA CYS A 79 7.67 4.17 8.66
C CYS A 79 6.29 3.49 8.65
N GLY A 80 5.57 3.59 9.77
CA GLY A 80 4.24 2.99 9.90
C GLY A 80 3.23 3.60 8.94
N ARG A 81 3.22 4.94 8.88
CA ARG A 81 2.29 5.69 8.06
C ARG A 81 2.53 5.46 6.56
N THR A 82 3.77 5.48 6.10
CA THR A 82 4.10 5.35 4.67
C THR A 82 3.63 4.02 4.09
N ILE A 83 3.85 2.92 4.78
CA ILE A 83 3.39 1.58 4.35
C ILE A 83 1.86 1.48 4.39
N PHE A 84 1.24 1.93 5.50
CA PHE A 84 -0.22 1.88 5.63
C PHE A 84 -0.92 2.74 4.59
N GLU A 85 -0.45 3.97 4.38
CA GLU A 85 -1.00 4.92 3.40
C GLU A 85 -0.89 4.35 1.98
N PHE A 86 0.23 3.70 1.65
CA PHE A 86 0.37 3.00 0.37
C PHE A 86 -0.73 1.94 0.18
N ILE A 87 -0.94 1.05 1.16
CA ILE A 87 -1.96 0.00 1.10
C ILE A 87 -3.36 0.65 0.96
N ASN A 88 -3.67 1.61 1.82
CA ASN A 88 -4.98 2.28 1.86
C ASN A 88 -5.28 3.02 0.55
N VAL A 89 -4.37 3.88 0.09
CA VAL A 89 -4.57 4.68 -1.12
C VAL A 89 -4.63 3.82 -2.38
N SER A 90 -3.74 2.82 -2.49
CA SER A 90 -3.70 1.95 -3.67
C SER A 90 -4.97 1.11 -3.81
N THR A 91 -5.44 0.49 -2.73
CA THR A 91 -6.64 -0.33 -2.72
C THR A 91 -7.92 0.52 -2.82
N GLY A 92 -7.95 1.70 -2.18
CA GLY A 92 -9.05 2.66 -2.32
C GLY A 92 -9.23 3.18 -3.75
N LYS A 93 -8.12 3.46 -4.47
CA LYS A 93 -8.16 3.82 -5.90
C LYS A 93 -8.56 2.62 -6.77
N ALA A 94 -8.07 1.43 -6.46
CA ALA A 94 -8.40 0.21 -7.19
C ALA A 94 -9.90 -0.14 -7.09
N LEU A 95 -10.53 0.12 -5.95
CA LEU A 95 -11.94 -0.11 -5.70
C LEU A 95 -12.83 0.52 -6.79
N GLY A 96 -12.58 1.78 -7.19
CA GLY A 96 -13.34 2.47 -8.24
C GLY A 96 -12.83 2.20 -9.66
N ALA A 97 -11.75 1.46 -9.84
CA ALA A 97 -11.04 1.39 -11.12
C ALA A 97 -11.87 0.90 -12.30
N ILE A 98 -12.81 -0.01 -12.08
CA ILE A 98 -13.69 -0.55 -13.12
C ILE A 98 -14.82 0.43 -13.44
N THR A 99 -15.51 0.94 -12.43
CA THR A 99 -16.67 1.85 -12.60
C THR A 99 -16.24 3.20 -13.17
N ASP A 100 -15.11 3.74 -12.74
CA ASP A 100 -14.61 5.03 -13.20
C ASP A 100 -14.12 4.99 -14.67
N ASN A 101 -13.82 3.80 -15.19
CA ASN A 101 -13.38 3.60 -16.59
C ASN A 101 -14.44 2.85 -17.42
N ALA A 102 -15.71 2.84 -17.01
CA ALA A 102 -16.82 2.15 -17.68
C ALA A 102 -16.93 2.47 -19.17
N VAL A 103 -16.78 3.75 -19.55
CA VAL A 103 -16.84 4.19 -20.96
C VAL A 103 -15.75 3.55 -21.81
N LEU A 104 -14.53 3.45 -21.29
CA LEU A 104 -13.41 2.83 -21.98
C LEU A 104 -13.60 1.32 -22.10
N LEU A 105 -14.07 0.67 -21.03
CA LEU A 105 -14.36 -0.76 -20.99
C LEU A 105 -15.44 -1.18 -21.99
N LYS A 106 -16.43 -0.33 -22.24
CA LYS A 106 -17.50 -0.60 -23.22
C LYS A 106 -17.04 -0.44 -24.67
N LYS A 107 -15.99 0.37 -24.90
CA LYS A 107 -15.50 0.69 -26.27
C LYS A 107 -14.28 -0.13 -26.70
N THR A 108 -13.55 -0.72 -25.77
CA THR A 108 -12.26 -1.40 -26.06
C THR A 108 -12.23 -2.80 -25.48
N TYR A 109 -11.67 -3.73 -26.26
CA TYR A 109 -11.39 -5.10 -25.80
C TYR A 109 -10.02 -5.16 -25.11
N VAL A 110 -9.95 -4.69 -23.86
CA VAL A 110 -8.74 -4.71 -23.05
C VAL A 110 -8.96 -5.57 -21.81
N SER A 111 -7.91 -6.24 -21.33
CA SER A 111 -7.97 -6.99 -20.08
C SER A 111 -8.42 -6.08 -18.92
N LYS A 112 -9.49 -6.47 -18.25
CA LYS A 112 -10.10 -5.69 -17.16
C LYS A 112 -9.18 -5.56 -15.95
N PHE A 113 -8.23 -6.50 -15.78
CA PHE A 113 -7.19 -6.43 -14.75
C PHE A 113 -6.30 -5.18 -14.86
N MET A 114 -6.16 -4.62 -16.07
CA MET A 114 -5.32 -3.45 -16.31
C MET A 114 -5.73 -2.23 -15.50
N PHE A 115 -7.02 -2.04 -15.26
CA PHE A 115 -7.53 -0.84 -14.59
C PHE A 115 -7.17 -0.79 -13.11
N PRO A 116 -7.48 -1.82 -12.28
CA PRO A 116 -7.01 -1.84 -10.90
C PRO A 116 -5.48 -1.89 -10.80
N LEU A 117 -4.81 -2.64 -11.69
CA LEU A 117 -3.35 -2.70 -11.74
C LEU A 117 -2.74 -1.31 -11.96
N ALA A 118 -3.26 -0.52 -12.91
CA ALA A 118 -2.78 0.83 -13.18
C ALA A 118 -2.97 1.75 -11.97
N LYS A 119 -4.10 1.65 -11.24
CA LYS A 119 -4.37 2.44 -10.04
C LYS A 119 -3.39 2.14 -8.91
N ILE A 120 -3.10 0.85 -8.68
CA ILE A 120 -2.16 0.42 -7.64
C ILE A 120 -0.74 0.82 -8.01
N THR A 121 -0.34 0.62 -9.28
CA THR A 121 0.99 1.02 -9.76
C THR A 121 1.19 2.54 -9.73
N SER A 122 0.16 3.35 -10.06
CA SER A 122 0.25 4.80 -9.93
C SER A 122 0.45 5.24 -8.48
N SER A 123 -0.11 4.50 -7.51
CA SER A 123 0.08 4.77 -6.08
C SER A 123 1.49 4.43 -5.59
N MET A 124 2.22 3.54 -6.30
CA MET A 124 3.63 3.28 -6.00
C MET A 124 4.51 4.51 -6.24
N VAL A 125 4.17 5.35 -7.21
CA VAL A 125 4.88 6.61 -7.43
C VAL A 125 4.70 7.56 -6.23
N ASP A 126 3.47 7.64 -5.69
CA ASP A 126 3.19 8.41 -4.47
C ASP A 126 3.98 7.87 -3.27
N PHE A 127 4.08 6.54 -3.15
CA PHE A 127 4.89 5.88 -2.13
C PHE A 127 6.37 6.24 -2.24
N VAL A 128 6.95 6.27 -3.44
CA VAL A 128 8.35 6.68 -3.66
C VAL A 128 8.59 8.12 -3.18
N PHE A 129 7.66 9.04 -3.42
CA PHE A 129 7.76 10.40 -2.88
C PHE A 129 7.67 10.43 -1.35
N SER A 130 6.81 9.61 -0.75
CA SER A 130 6.72 9.48 0.71
C SER A 130 7.99 8.89 1.32
N MET A 131 8.64 7.95 0.61
CA MET A 131 9.97 7.45 0.97
C MET A 131 11.03 8.56 0.92
N GLY A 132 10.96 9.45 -0.07
CA GLY A 132 11.80 10.65 -0.13
C GLY A 132 11.65 11.52 1.12
N ALA A 133 10.42 11.73 1.60
CA ALA A 133 10.17 12.45 2.85
C ALA A 133 10.84 11.76 4.05
N LEU A 134 10.75 10.43 4.14
CA LEU A 134 11.38 9.65 5.21
C LEU A 134 12.92 9.78 5.17
N VAL A 135 13.52 9.69 3.99
CA VAL A 135 14.98 9.88 3.81
C VAL A 135 15.40 11.29 4.24
N ILE A 136 14.63 12.33 3.88
CA ILE A 136 14.91 13.71 4.31
C ILE A 136 14.91 13.82 5.84
N VAL A 137 13.94 13.20 6.53
CA VAL A 137 13.87 13.21 7.99
C VAL A 137 15.05 12.44 8.61
N MET A 138 15.42 11.29 8.06
CA MET A 138 16.58 10.52 8.52
C MET A 138 17.89 11.31 8.36
N LEU A 139 18.07 12.01 7.23
CA LEU A 139 19.21 12.89 7.01
C LEU A 139 19.25 14.05 8.00
N PHE A 140 18.12 14.72 8.19
CA PHE A 140 18.01 15.83 9.14
C PHE A 140 18.36 15.39 10.57
N LEU A 141 17.78 14.29 11.05
CA LEU A 141 18.06 13.76 12.38
C LEU A 141 19.49 13.26 12.50
N SER A 142 20.08 12.67 11.44
CA SER A 142 21.50 12.28 11.44
C SER A 142 22.44 13.45 11.67
N ILE A 143 22.10 14.62 11.11
CA ILE A 143 22.89 15.87 11.31
C ILE A 143 22.70 16.41 12.73
N VAL A 144 21.45 16.42 13.23
CA VAL A 144 21.13 16.95 14.56
C VAL A 144 21.73 16.09 15.68
N GLU A 145 21.65 14.78 15.56
CA GLU A 145 22.17 13.82 16.57
C GLU A 145 23.66 13.53 16.38
N GLN A 146 24.29 14.03 15.33
CA GLN A 146 25.68 13.73 14.95
C GLN A 146 25.97 12.23 14.88
N LYS A 147 24.97 11.45 14.45
CA LYS A 147 25.02 9.99 14.35
C LYS A 147 24.44 9.55 12.99
N CYS A 148 25.14 8.65 12.31
CA CYS A 148 24.62 8.07 11.08
C CYS A 148 23.43 7.15 11.39
N LEU A 149 22.23 7.55 10.95
CA LEU A 149 21.00 6.78 11.13
C LEU A 149 20.79 5.76 9.99
N PHE A 150 21.69 5.71 9.01
CA PHE A 150 21.63 4.76 7.91
C PHE A 150 22.41 3.50 8.25
N SER A 151 21.76 2.34 8.03
CA SER A 151 22.37 1.02 8.20
C SER A 151 22.36 0.27 6.87
N PHE A 152 23.27 -0.69 6.69
CA PHE A 152 23.29 -1.58 5.53
C PHE A 152 21.96 -2.36 5.40
N TYR A 153 21.29 -2.66 6.50
CA TYR A 153 20.00 -3.33 6.52
C TYR A 153 18.86 -2.54 5.86
N ASN A 154 18.99 -1.22 5.76
CA ASN A 154 18.03 -0.38 5.08
C ASN A 154 17.86 -0.81 3.61
N LEU A 155 18.90 -1.41 3.00
CA LEU A 155 18.86 -1.89 1.61
C LEU A 155 17.84 -3.03 1.39
N LEU A 156 17.36 -3.67 2.45
CA LEU A 156 16.36 -4.75 2.37
C LEU A 156 14.91 -4.24 2.30
N PHE A 157 14.67 -2.92 2.42
CA PHE A 157 13.32 -2.37 2.36
C PHE A 157 12.51 -2.76 1.09
N PRO A 158 13.11 -2.98 -0.09
CA PRO A 158 12.35 -3.36 -1.28
C PRO A 158 11.58 -4.67 -1.11
N ILE A 159 12.05 -5.59 -0.26
CA ILE A 159 11.35 -6.84 0.04
C ILE A 159 9.96 -6.54 0.63
N VAL A 160 9.92 -5.64 1.62
CA VAL A 160 8.67 -5.23 2.27
C VAL A 160 7.75 -4.51 1.30
N VAL A 161 8.32 -3.67 0.44
CA VAL A 161 7.58 -2.94 -0.60
C VAL A 161 6.92 -3.88 -1.60
N VAL A 162 7.65 -4.91 -2.05
CA VAL A 162 7.11 -5.93 -2.96
C VAL A 162 5.98 -6.71 -2.29
N GLN A 163 6.13 -7.11 -1.03
CA GLN A 163 5.07 -7.79 -0.26
C GLN A 163 3.81 -6.91 -0.16
N ALA A 164 3.96 -5.65 0.24
CA ALA A 164 2.84 -4.71 0.37
C ALA A 164 2.18 -4.44 -1.00
N TYR A 165 2.96 -4.38 -2.09
CA TYR A 165 2.45 -4.21 -3.44
C TYR A 165 1.63 -5.43 -3.88
N VAL A 166 2.13 -6.64 -3.72
CA VAL A 166 1.44 -7.89 -4.08
C VAL A 166 0.16 -8.06 -3.25
N PHE A 167 0.22 -7.75 -1.95
CA PHE A 167 -0.95 -7.73 -1.08
C PHE A 167 -2.01 -6.72 -1.58
N SER A 168 -1.59 -5.50 -1.89
CA SER A 168 -2.48 -4.44 -2.40
C SER A 168 -3.10 -4.80 -3.75
N LEU A 169 -2.37 -5.53 -4.62
CA LEU A 169 -2.93 -6.06 -5.87
C LEU A 169 -4.08 -7.04 -5.59
N GLY A 170 -3.87 -8.01 -4.71
CA GLY A 170 -4.89 -8.99 -4.36
C GLY A 170 -6.13 -8.34 -3.75
N LEU A 171 -5.93 -7.51 -2.73
CA LEU A 171 -7.02 -6.80 -2.07
C LEU A 171 -7.72 -5.82 -3.03
N GLY A 172 -6.96 -5.12 -3.87
CA GLY A 172 -7.51 -4.18 -4.86
C GLY A 172 -8.34 -4.87 -5.93
N PHE A 173 -7.95 -6.04 -6.42
CA PHE A 173 -8.76 -6.83 -7.35
C PHE A 173 -10.07 -7.29 -6.70
N LEU A 174 -10.01 -7.78 -5.47
CA LEU A 174 -11.19 -8.19 -4.72
C LEU A 174 -12.16 -7.03 -4.50
N LEU A 175 -11.66 -5.88 -4.05
CA LEU A 175 -12.46 -4.68 -3.81
C LEU A 175 -13.06 -4.12 -5.10
N ALA A 176 -12.30 -4.10 -6.20
CA ALA A 176 -12.77 -3.65 -7.50
C ALA A 176 -13.94 -4.53 -8.01
N GLU A 177 -13.83 -5.85 -7.84
CA GLU A 177 -14.90 -6.77 -8.17
C GLU A 177 -16.14 -6.52 -7.32
N LEU A 178 -15.97 -6.48 -5.99
CA LEU A 178 -17.09 -6.27 -5.06
C LEU A 178 -17.81 -4.94 -5.33
N HIS A 179 -17.08 -3.88 -5.65
CA HIS A 179 -17.67 -2.57 -5.90
C HIS A 179 -18.51 -2.51 -7.20
N VAL A 180 -18.19 -3.31 -8.19
CA VAL A 180 -19.02 -3.40 -9.41
C VAL A 180 -20.42 -3.93 -9.07
N PHE A 181 -20.53 -4.89 -8.16
CA PHE A 181 -21.81 -5.49 -7.78
C PHE A 181 -22.50 -4.75 -6.63
N PHE A 182 -21.73 -4.20 -5.70
CA PHE A 182 -22.20 -3.55 -4.47
C PHE A 182 -21.52 -2.20 -4.27
N ARG A 183 -22.18 -1.12 -4.67
CA ARG A 183 -21.63 0.25 -4.59
C ARG A 183 -21.31 0.70 -3.16
N ASP A 184 -22.01 0.16 -2.17
CA ASP A 184 -21.83 0.50 -0.75
C ASP A 184 -20.52 0.01 -0.17
N ILE A 185 -19.81 -0.91 -0.84
CA ILE A 185 -18.48 -1.40 -0.47
C ILE A 185 -17.52 -0.24 -0.27
N ARG A 186 -17.63 0.87 -1.01
CA ARG A 186 -16.80 2.06 -0.84
C ARG A 186 -16.92 2.65 0.57
N TYR A 187 -18.14 2.79 1.08
CA TYR A 187 -18.39 3.36 2.41
C TYR A 187 -17.97 2.39 3.51
N ILE A 188 -18.28 1.11 3.36
CA ILE A 188 -17.88 0.06 4.30
C ILE A 188 -16.35 -0.03 4.37
N TYR A 189 -15.66 -0.04 3.23
CA TYR A 189 -14.21 -0.11 3.18
C TYR A 189 -13.54 1.10 3.83
N ASN A 190 -14.06 2.31 3.61
CA ASN A 190 -13.54 3.52 4.25
C ASN A 190 -13.68 3.44 5.78
N ALA A 191 -14.79 2.95 6.30
CA ALA A 191 -14.97 2.75 7.74
C ALA A 191 -14.02 1.69 8.31
N ILE A 192 -13.86 0.57 7.60
CA ILE A 192 -12.93 -0.51 7.98
C ILE A 192 -11.49 0.00 7.98
N THR A 193 -11.06 0.79 7.00
CA THR A 193 -9.68 1.28 6.92
C THR A 193 -9.33 2.23 8.04
N VAL A 194 -10.29 3.02 8.56
CA VAL A 194 -10.06 3.86 9.74
C VAL A 194 -9.78 2.98 10.97
N ALA A 195 -10.61 1.97 11.22
CA ALA A 195 -10.39 1.02 12.31
C ALA A 195 -9.07 0.24 12.13
N TRP A 196 -8.78 -0.20 10.91
CA TRP A 196 -7.55 -0.92 10.56
C TRP A 196 -6.30 -0.10 10.82
N MET A 197 -6.33 1.21 10.53
CA MET A 197 -5.24 2.15 10.81
C MET A 197 -4.88 2.15 12.31
N TYR A 198 -5.88 2.26 13.18
CA TYR A 198 -5.65 2.22 14.62
C TYR A 198 -5.20 0.85 15.11
N LEU A 199 -5.74 -0.23 14.56
CA LEU A 199 -5.31 -1.60 14.88
C LEU A 199 -3.92 -1.95 14.34
N SER A 200 -3.32 -1.12 13.48
CA SER A 200 -1.99 -1.37 12.91
C SER A 200 -0.85 -0.75 13.71
N ALA A 201 -1.09 -0.32 14.95
CA ALA A 201 -0.09 0.24 15.87
C ALA A 201 0.83 1.30 15.24
N ILE A 202 0.24 2.19 14.40
CA ILE A 202 1.00 3.23 13.70
C ILE A 202 1.46 4.30 14.68
N PHE A 203 0.59 4.68 15.63
CA PHE A 203 0.77 5.81 16.53
C PHE A 203 1.28 5.44 17.92
N TYR A 204 1.33 4.16 18.24
CA TYR A 204 1.70 3.64 19.55
C TYR A 204 2.58 2.38 19.42
N ASP A 205 3.28 2.03 20.49
CA ASP A 205 4.05 0.79 20.56
C ASP A 205 3.11 -0.40 20.82
N ALA A 206 3.25 -1.48 20.04
CA ALA A 206 2.50 -2.71 20.24
C ALA A 206 2.72 -3.32 21.65
N ASN A 207 3.82 -3.02 22.32
CA ASN A 207 4.08 -3.43 23.71
C ASN A 207 3.06 -2.85 24.70
N MET A 208 2.38 -1.75 24.38
CA MET A 208 1.28 -1.22 25.20
C MET A 208 0.08 -2.18 25.27
N LEU A 209 -0.04 -3.09 24.30
CA LEU A 209 -1.10 -4.11 24.26
C LEU A 209 -0.81 -5.34 25.15
N ASN A 210 0.31 -5.36 25.89
CA ASN A 210 0.66 -6.49 26.79
C ASN A 210 -0.41 -6.74 27.84
N ALA A 211 -1.17 -5.73 28.24
CA ALA A 211 -2.31 -5.86 29.16
C ALA A 211 -3.50 -6.64 28.56
N MET A 212 -3.55 -6.78 27.23
CA MET A 212 -4.62 -7.45 26.49
C MET A 212 -4.03 -8.47 25.51
N PRO A 213 -3.60 -9.67 25.96
CA PRO A 213 -2.84 -10.61 25.13
C PRO A 213 -3.55 -11.05 23.84
N TRP A 214 -4.89 -11.18 23.89
CA TRP A 214 -5.68 -11.55 22.71
C TRP A 214 -5.72 -10.44 21.64
N VAL A 215 -5.78 -9.15 22.06
CA VAL A 215 -5.70 -8.01 21.11
C VAL A 215 -4.31 -7.97 20.50
N LYS A 216 -3.27 -8.13 21.32
CA LYS A 216 -1.88 -8.17 20.85
C LYS A 216 -1.68 -9.28 19.82
N PHE A 217 -2.21 -10.48 20.06
CA PHE A 217 -2.14 -11.59 19.12
C PHE A 217 -2.80 -11.25 17.77
N ILE A 218 -4.00 -10.65 17.79
CA ILE A 218 -4.70 -10.23 16.57
C ILE A 218 -3.87 -9.18 15.80
N VAL A 219 -3.33 -8.18 16.51
CA VAL A 219 -2.53 -7.12 15.90
C VAL A 219 -1.23 -7.67 15.30
N GLU A 220 -0.51 -8.50 16.04
CA GLU A 220 0.82 -8.95 15.64
C GLU A 220 0.81 -10.05 14.57
N TYR A 221 -0.18 -10.95 14.60
CA TYR A 221 -0.20 -12.12 13.71
C TYR A 221 -1.32 -12.10 12.68
N CYS A 222 -2.50 -11.55 13.01
CA CYS A 222 -3.64 -11.56 12.09
C CYS A 222 -3.77 -10.27 11.25
N ASN A 223 -2.93 -9.26 11.50
CA ASN A 223 -2.97 -7.99 10.78
C ASN A 223 -1.82 -7.88 9.76
N PRO A 224 -2.07 -8.09 8.46
CA PRO A 224 -1.03 -8.02 7.44
C PRO A 224 -0.38 -6.63 7.35
N ALA A 225 -1.14 -5.55 7.53
CA ALA A 225 -0.58 -4.20 7.50
C ALA A 225 0.43 -3.98 8.63
N TYR A 226 0.12 -4.47 9.85
CA TYR A 226 1.07 -4.39 10.97
C TYR A 226 2.35 -5.18 10.69
N ILE A 227 2.25 -6.37 10.09
CA ILE A 227 3.42 -7.19 9.75
C ILE A 227 4.35 -6.44 8.79
N TYR A 228 3.82 -5.78 7.75
CA TYR A 228 4.62 -4.97 6.84
C TYR A 228 5.20 -3.73 7.53
N ILE A 229 4.43 -3.06 8.38
CA ILE A 229 4.88 -1.92 9.17
C ILE A 229 6.02 -2.32 10.09
N LYS A 230 5.89 -3.45 10.79
CA LYS A 230 6.91 -3.97 11.70
C LYS A 230 8.21 -4.27 10.97
N GLN A 231 8.15 -5.01 9.85
CA GLN A 231 9.32 -5.28 9.01
C GLN A 231 10.00 -3.97 8.56
N PHE A 232 9.21 -2.99 8.15
CA PHE A 232 9.72 -1.70 7.67
C PHE A 232 10.37 -0.89 8.78
N ARG A 233 9.81 -0.94 10.01
CA ARG A 233 10.41 -0.36 11.22
C ARG A 233 11.69 -1.08 11.62
N ASP A 234 11.71 -2.41 11.58
CA ASP A 234 12.89 -3.21 11.90
C ASP A 234 14.08 -2.81 11.00
N LEU A 235 13.83 -2.52 9.72
CA LEU A 235 14.86 -2.11 8.78
C LEU A 235 15.31 -0.66 8.94
N LEU A 236 14.36 0.28 9.08
CA LEU A 236 14.66 1.71 8.98
C LEU A 236 14.78 2.41 10.34
N TRP A 237 13.91 2.07 11.29
CA TRP A 237 13.89 2.71 12.60
C TRP A 237 14.81 2.02 13.60
N MET A 238 14.79 0.68 13.71
CA MET A 238 15.69 -0.04 14.63
C MET A 238 17.13 0.03 14.16
N GLY A 239 17.38 -0.09 12.86
CA GLY A 239 18.71 0.07 12.29
C GLY A 239 19.34 1.43 12.61
N SER A 240 18.52 2.49 12.63
CA SER A 240 18.97 3.86 12.96
C SER A 240 19.34 4.05 14.44
N ASN A 241 18.74 3.27 15.34
CA ASN A 241 18.97 3.41 16.79
C ASN A 241 20.12 2.54 17.33
N GLY A 242 20.83 1.79 16.48
CA GLY A 242 21.95 0.93 16.88
C GLY A 242 21.53 -0.22 17.81
N LEU A 243 20.24 -0.57 17.83
CA LEU A 243 19.75 -1.73 18.55
C LEU A 243 20.24 -2.98 17.82
N GLU A 244 20.84 -3.91 18.56
CA GLU A 244 21.48 -5.10 17.98
C GLU A 244 20.53 -5.88 17.06
N PHE A 245 20.79 -5.79 15.77
CA PHE A 245 20.02 -6.49 14.73
C PHE A 245 20.11 -8.03 14.86
N VAL A 246 21.11 -8.54 15.55
CA VAL A 246 21.38 -9.98 15.68
C VAL A 246 20.25 -10.75 16.37
N TYR A 247 19.59 -10.17 17.38
CA TYR A 247 18.46 -10.81 18.04
C TYR A 247 17.19 -10.78 17.19
N HIS A 248 17.06 -9.78 16.32
CA HIS A 248 15.90 -9.56 15.46
C HIS A 248 15.93 -10.32 14.13
N THR A 249 17.07 -10.87 13.69
CA THR A 249 17.20 -11.52 12.39
C THR A 249 16.26 -12.73 12.22
N ARG A 250 16.11 -13.56 13.25
CA ARG A 250 15.17 -14.70 13.22
C ARG A 250 13.71 -14.24 13.20
N LEU A 251 13.36 -13.26 14.05
CA LEU A 251 12.02 -12.67 14.09
C LEU A 251 11.71 -11.92 12.78
N PHE A 252 12.68 -11.22 12.20
CA PHE A 252 12.53 -10.58 10.90
C PHE A 252 12.25 -11.61 9.81
N ALA A 253 13.01 -12.72 9.75
CA ALA A 253 12.78 -13.77 8.76
C ALA A 253 11.38 -14.40 8.91
N VAL A 254 10.90 -14.63 10.13
CA VAL A 254 9.53 -15.13 10.38
C VAL A 254 8.49 -14.10 9.91
N ASN A 255 8.68 -12.81 10.19
CA ASN A 255 7.79 -11.76 9.72
C ASN A 255 7.79 -11.67 8.19
N VAL A 256 8.95 -11.84 7.53
CA VAL A 256 9.05 -11.86 6.06
C VAL A 256 8.29 -13.06 5.48
N LEU A 257 8.39 -14.24 6.08
CA LEU A 257 7.64 -15.42 5.65
C LEU A 257 6.12 -15.21 5.82
N LEU A 258 5.70 -14.72 6.99
CA LEU A 258 4.29 -14.43 7.25
C LEU A 258 3.75 -13.35 6.29
N GLY A 259 4.48 -12.26 6.12
CA GLY A 259 4.09 -11.19 5.18
C GLY A 259 3.99 -11.67 3.75
N SER A 260 4.93 -12.54 3.30
CA SER A 260 4.88 -13.17 1.98
C SER A 260 3.67 -14.10 1.84
N ALA A 261 3.36 -14.88 2.88
CA ALA A 261 2.18 -15.75 2.89
C ALA A 261 0.89 -14.95 2.77
N TYR A 262 0.73 -13.87 3.55
CA TYR A 262 -0.44 -12.97 3.43
C TYR A 262 -0.54 -12.32 2.05
N ALA A 263 0.58 -11.86 1.50
CA ALA A 263 0.60 -11.25 0.17
C ALA A 263 0.16 -12.24 -0.91
N LEU A 264 0.71 -13.46 -0.90
CA LEU A 264 0.38 -14.49 -1.87
C LEU A 264 -1.07 -14.99 -1.74
N VAL A 265 -1.52 -15.28 -0.51
CA VAL A 265 -2.90 -15.73 -0.26
C VAL A 265 -3.89 -14.68 -0.75
N MET A 266 -3.68 -13.41 -0.38
CA MET A 266 -4.58 -12.32 -0.79
C MET A 266 -4.55 -12.12 -2.30
N PHE A 267 -3.37 -12.21 -2.93
CA PHE A 267 -3.23 -12.11 -4.38
C PHE A 267 -3.98 -13.23 -5.11
N VAL A 268 -3.83 -14.47 -4.67
CA VAL A 268 -4.53 -15.63 -5.25
C VAL A 268 -6.05 -15.46 -5.11
N ILE A 269 -6.52 -15.08 -3.92
CA ILE A 269 -7.94 -14.82 -3.66
C ILE A 269 -8.46 -13.72 -4.60
N GLY A 270 -7.80 -12.57 -4.64
CA GLY A 270 -8.20 -11.44 -5.47
C GLY A 270 -8.26 -11.76 -6.95
N VAL A 271 -7.22 -12.39 -7.49
CA VAL A 271 -7.17 -12.81 -8.90
C VAL A 271 -8.25 -13.86 -9.21
N PHE A 272 -8.48 -14.82 -8.32
CA PHE A 272 -9.47 -15.87 -8.51
C PHE A 272 -10.90 -15.31 -8.59
N PHE A 273 -11.28 -14.49 -7.63
CA PHE A 273 -12.64 -13.90 -7.61
C PHE A 273 -12.84 -12.93 -8.77
N PHE A 274 -11.88 -12.07 -9.04
CA PHE A 274 -11.95 -11.12 -10.16
C PHE A 274 -12.07 -11.83 -11.51
N LYS A 275 -11.26 -12.88 -11.76
CA LYS A 275 -11.33 -13.67 -12.99
C LYS A 275 -12.68 -14.35 -13.18
N ARG A 276 -13.26 -14.89 -12.09
CA ARG A 276 -14.52 -15.63 -12.15
C ARG A 276 -15.70 -14.74 -12.53
N LYS A 277 -15.69 -13.47 -12.15
CA LYS A 277 -16.85 -12.58 -12.32
C LYS A 277 -16.65 -11.46 -13.35
N GLN A 278 -15.42 -11.28 -13.87
CA GLN A 278 -15.10 -10.20 -14.80
C GLN A 278 -16.02 -10.14 -16.04
N ASP A 279 -16.53 -11.28 -16.54
CA ASP A 279 -17.37 -11.31 -17.73
C ASP A 279 -18.71 -10.61 -17.52
N LYS A 280 -19.18 -10.58 -16.28
CA LYS A 280 -20.44 -9.94 -15.90
C LYS A 280 -20.29 -8.41 -15.67
N PHE A 281 -19.09 -7.86 -15.56
CA PHE A 281 -18.89 -6.45 -15.21
C PHE A 281 -19.62 -5.50 -16.17
N ILE A 282 -19.60 -5.79 -17.49
CA ILE A 282 -20.23 -4.93 -18.51
C ILE A 282 -21.74 -4.80 -18.30
N LEU A 283 -22.37 -5.77 -17.63
CA LEU A 283 -23.81 -5.76 -17.34
C LEU A 283 -24.18 -4.85 -16.15
N TYR A 284 -23.22 -4.55 -15.26
CA TYR A 284 -23.45 -3.83 -14.01
C TYR A 284 -22.85 -2.41 -13.98
N ILE A 285 -22.07 -2.02 -15.00
CA ILE A 285 -21.45 -0.69 -15.14
C ILE A 285 -22.09 0.20 -16.19
#